data_3dd2a1d8b7ddb476ceb474a87b34f958
#
_entry.id   3dd2a1d8b7ddb476ceb474a87b34f958
#
_cell.length_a   1.000
_cell.length_b   1.000
_cell.length_c   1.000
_cell.angle_alpha   90.00
_cell.angle_beta   90.00
_cell.angle_gamma   90.00
#
_symmetry.space_group_name_H-M   'P 1'
#
loop_
_entity.id
_entity.type
_entity.pdbx_description
1 polymer ?
#
loop_
_entity_poly.entity_id
_entity_poly.type
_entity_poly.pdbx_seq_one_letter_code
_entity_poly.pdbx_strand_id
1 'polypeptide(L)'
;MNKALTDNYDKMVVKDKVAVLHFAFGDTPHTVAFVHVDKGLLETEKCDKAFMLTKSIDNAWWKNDDVTPMFDGDGSRSTSVGDKVLVGNTKYVCSPYGWEIV
;
A
#
# COMPACT_ATOMS: atom_id res chain seq x y z
N MET A 1 29.76 -12.49 5.93
CA MET A 1 28.33 -12.44 6.24
C MET A 1 27.55 -13.21 5.20
N ASN A 2 26.53 -13.93 5.62
CA ASN A 2 25.69 -14.68 4.71
C ASN A 2 24.90 -13.75 3.79
N LYS A 3 24.88 -14.03 2.49
CA LYS A 3 24.20 -13.19 1.52
C LYS A 3 22.69 -13.06 1.80
N ALA A 4 22.04 -14.15 2.19
CA ALA A 4 20.61 -14.13 2.51
C ALA A 4 20.31 -13.22 3.71
N LEU A 5 21.19 -13.20 4.70
CA LEU A 5 21.06 -12.34 5.87
C LEU A 5 21.25 -10.87 5.47
N THR A 6 22.20 -10.59 4.59
CA THR A 6 22.44 -9.24 4.07
C THR A 6 21.24 -8.74 3.26
N ASP A 7 20.67 -9.59 2.39
CA ASP A 7 19.50 -9.24 1.59
C ASP A 7 18.29 -8.93 2.47
N ASN A 8 18.07 -9.73 3.52
CA ASN A 8 16.98 -9.48 4.46
C ASN A 8 17.17 -8.19 5.24
N TYR A 9 18.40 -7.90 5.64
CA TYR A 9 18.73 -6.66 6.32
C TYR A 9 18.47 -5.45 5.41
N ASP A 10 18.91 -5.50 4.16
CA ASP A 10 18.69 -4.43 3.19
C ASP A 10 17.20 -4.19 2.96
N LYS A 11 16.39 -5.25 2.85
CA LYS A 11 14.94 -5.14 2.74
C LYS A 11 14.33 -4.40 3.92
N MET A 12 14.75 -4.71 5.13
CA MET A 12 14.25 -4.08 6.34
C MET A 12 14.64 -2.60 6.42
N VAL A 13 15.82 -2.25 5.91
CA VAL A 13 16.37 -0.90 6.00
C VAL A 13 15.85 0.01 4.89
N VAL A 14 15.68 -0.51 3.66
CA VAL A 14 15.34 0.30 2.50
C VAL A 14 13.85 0.34 2.18
N LYS A 15 13.05 -0.52 2.79
CA LYS A 15 11.60 -0.54 2.60
C LYS A 15 10.89 0.18 3.74
N ASP A 16 9.88 0.94 3.37
CA ASP A 16 8.96 1.57 4.31
C ASP A 16 7.61 0.86 4.21
N LYS A 17 6.81 0.96 5.26
CA LYS A 17 5.49 0.32 5.29
C LYS A 17 4.41 1.38 5.31
N VAL A 18 3.54 1.35 4.31
CA VAL A 18 2.41 2.27 4.22
C VAL A 18 1.11 1.49 4.36
N ALA A 19 0.09 2.09 4.96
CA ALA A 19 -1.20 1.47 5.16
C ALA A 19 -2.18 1.92 4.07
N VAL A 20 -2.89 0.97 3.48
CA VAL A 20 -3.95 1.24 2.52
C VAL A 20 -5.29 1.07 3.21
N LEU A 21 -6.12 2.11 3.16
CA LEU A 21 -7.41 2.14 3.82
C LEU A 21 -8.52 2.29 2.78
N HIS A 22 -9.51 1.41 2.84
CA HIS A 22 -10.66 1.47 1.94
C HIS A 22 -11.77 2.30 2.59
N PHE A 23 -12.20 3.34 1.87
CA PHE A 23 -13.27 4.26 2.29
C PHE A 23 -14.31 4.46 1.20
N ALA A 24 -13.93 4.21 -0.07
CA ALA A 24 -14.79 4.48 -1.22
C ALA A 24 -15.98 3.51 -1.26
N PHE A 25 -16.99 3.87 -2.05
CA PHE A 25 -18.17 3.04 -2.30
C PHE A 25 -19.02 2.73 -1.05
N GLY A 26 -18.95 3.59 -0.04
CA GLY A 26 -19.70 3.40 1.19
C GLY A 26 -19.17 2.31 2.10
N ASP A 27 -17.95 1.86 1.87
CA ASP A 27 -17.30 0.88 2.75
C ASP A 27 -17.15 1.41 4.17
N THR A 28 -17.31 0.54 5.16
CA THR A 28 -16.88 0.87 6.51
C THR A 28 -15.36 1.05 6.48
N PRO A 29 -14.86 2.21 6.93
CA PRO A 29 -13.41 2.49 6.86
C PRO A 29 -12.61 1.40 7.56
N HIS A 30 -11.62 0.85 6.84
CA HIS A 30 -10.76 -0.20 7.39
C HIS A 30 -9.45 -0.29 6.63
N THR A 31 -8.43 -0.75 7.31
CA THR A 31 -7.13 -1.04 6.69
C THR A 31 -7.22 -2.36 5.95
N VAL A 32 -6.98 -2.35 4.64
CA VAL A 32 -7.03 -3.58 3.83
C VAL A 32 -5.67 -4.21 3.65
N ALA A 33 -4.60 -3.42 3.74
CA ALA A 33 -3.25 -3.93 3.50
C ALA A 33 -2.20 -2.99 4.06
N PHE A 34 -1.04 -3.58 4.34
CA PHE A 34 0.22 -2.83 4.43
C PHE A 34 1.02 -3.12 3.18
N VAL A 35 1.64 -2.11 2.61
CA VAL A 35 2.46 -2.23 1.41
C VAL A 35 3.87 -1.77 1.72
N HIS A 36 4.85 -2.58 1.33
CA HIS A 36 6.27 -2.26 1.50
C HIS A 36 6.74 -1.51 0.26
N VAL A 37 7.23 -0.29 0.48
CA VAL A 37 7.69 0.60 -0.59
C VAL A 37 9.10 1.11 -0.28
N ASP A 38 9.81 1.58 -1.29
CA ASP A 38 11.17 2.08 -1.09
C ASP A 38 11.16 3.36 -0.26
N LYS A 39 12.04 3.43 0.74
CA LYS A 39 12.15 4.59 1.63
C LYS A 39 12.56 5.86 0.91
N GLY A 40 13.32 5.73 -0.17
CA GLY A 40 13.82 6.88 -0.93
C GLY A 40 12.77 7.59 -1.79
N LEU A 41 11.57 7.01 -1.91
CA LEU A 41 10.50 7.64 -2.69
C LEU A 41 9.90 8.83 -1.93
N LEU A 42 9.41 9.82 -2.69
CA LEU A 42 8.58 10.88 -2.13
C LEU A 42 7.28 10.27 -1.58
N GLU A 43 6.62 10.96 -0.66
CA GLU A 43 5.39 10.44 -0.05
C GLU A 43 4.31 10.14 -1.08
N THR A 44 4.12 11.04 -2.05
CA THR A 44 3.14 10.81 -3.13
C THR A 44 3.53 9.66 -4.04
N GLU A 45 4.83 9.43 -4.25
CA GLU A 45 5.31 8.27 -5.00
C GLU A 45 5.04 6.96 -4.24
N LYS A 46 5.18 7.00 -2.92
CA LYS A 46 4.81 5.84 -2.08
C LYS A 46 3.32 5.54 -2.20
N CYS A 47 2.48 6.59 -2.23
CA CYS A 47 1.05 6.43 -2.45
C CYS A 47 0.74 5.81 -3.81
N ASP A 48 1.40 6.28 -4.88
CA ASP A 48 1.25 5.72 -6.22
C ASP A 48 1.61 4.25 -6.26
N LYS A 49 2.71 3.87 -5.62
CA LYS A 49 3.17 2.49 -5.56
C LYS A 49 2.17 1.61 -4.80
N ALA A 50 1.69 2.09 -3.66
CA ALA A 50 0.70 1.37 -2.86
C ALA A 50 -0.61 1.17 -3.64
N PHE A 51 -1.06 2.20 -4.35
CA PHE A 51 -2.24 2.14 -5.19
C PHE A 51 -2.08 1.09 -6.30
N MET A 52 -0.92 1.11 -6.98
CA MET A 52 -0.64 0.19 -8.07
C MET A 52 -0.58 -1.25 -7.60
N LEU A 53 0.05 -1.51 -6.45
CA LEU A 53 0.20 -2.86 -5.90
C LEU A 53 -1.09 -3.40 -5.28
N THR A 54 -2.09 -2.57 -5.06
CA THR A 54 -3.40 -2.99 -4.54
C THR A 54 -4.50 -2.94 -5.59
N LYS A 55 -4.11 -3.07 -6.86
CA LYS A 55 -5.02 -3.26 -8.00
C LYS A 55 -4.86 -4.64 -8.57
N SER A 56 -5.99 -5.32 -8.80
CA SER A 56 -6.00 -6.61 -9.48
C SER A 56 -6.04 -6.36 -10.99
N ILE A 57 -4.95 -6.65 -11.68
CA ILE A 57 -4.86 -6.54 -13.14
C ILE A 57 -4.81 -7.95 -13.73
N ASP A 58 -3.71 -8.66 -13.50
CA ASP A 58 -3.53 -10.02 -13.97
C ASP A 58 -3.75 -11.06 -12.87
N ASN A 59 -3.47 -10.67 -11.63
CA ASN A 59 -3.58 -11.53 -10.44
C ASN A 59 -4.23 -10.77 -9.30
N ALA A 60 -4.72 -11.51 -8.31
CA ALA A 60 -5.23 -10.93 -7.09
C ALA A 60 -4.14 -10.07 -6.44
N TRP A 61 -4.46 -8.81 -6.13
CA TRP A 61 -3.47 -7.86 -5.61
C TRP A 61 -2.87 -8.30 -4.26
N TRP A 62 -3.64 -9.02 -3.45
CA TRP A 62 -3.17 -9.47 -2.13
C TRP A 62 -2.12 -10.58 -2.21
N LYS A 63 -1.82 -11.08 -3.40
CA LYS A 63 -0.76 -12.06 -3.63
C LYS A 63 0.58 -11.45 -3.97
N ASN A 64 0.67 -10.14 -4.12
CA ASN A 64 1.94 -9.46 -4.37
C ASN A 64 2.88 -9.59 -3.17
N ASP A 65 4.17 -9.81 -3.43
CA ASP A 65 5.18 -10.03 -2.38
C ASP A 65 5.32 -8.85 -1.42
N ASP A 66 5.15 -7.63 -1.92
CA ASP A 66 5.30 -6.41 -1.12
C ASP A 66 4.01 -6.01 -0.41
N VAL A 67 2.96 -6.84 -0.49
CA VAL A 67 1.66 -6.56 0.10
C VAL A 67 1.37 -7.55 1.22
N THR A 68 1.01 -7.02 2.40
CA THR A 68 0.52 -7.82 3.51
C THR A 68 -0.98 -7.54 3.64
N PRO A 69 -1.86 -8.49 3.23
CA PRO A 69 -3.30 -8.27 3.34
C PRO A 69 -3.76 -8.25 4.79
N MET A 70 -4.70 -7.36 5.10
CA MET A 70 -5.24 -7.16 6.44
C MET A 70 -6.77 -7.31 6.48
N PHE A 71 -7.37 -7.87 5.42
CA PHE A 71 -8.81 -8.08 5.36
C PHE A 71 -9.16 -9.54 5.68
N ASP A 72 -10.40 -9.76 6.12
CA ASP A 72 -10.97 -11.09 6.30
C ASP A 72 -11.64 -11.53 5.01
N GLY A 73 -11.73 -12.86 4.78
CA GLY A 73 -12.40 -13.43 3.62
C GLY A 73 -11.43 -13.77 2.49
N ASP A 74 -12.01 -14.13 1.34
CA ASP A 74 -11.26 -14.70 0.23
C ASP A 74 -10.68 -13.66 -0.73
N GLY A 75 -11.07 -12.39 -0.59
CA GLY A 75 -10.59 -11.33 -1.47
C GLY A 75 -11.13 -9.98 -1.10
N SER A 76 -10.63 -8.97 -1.78
CA SER A 76 -11.04 -7.58 -1.60
C SER A 76 -10.96 -6.86 -2.94
N ARG A 77 -11.79 -5.83 -3.11
CA ARG A 77 -11.74 -5.02 -4.33
C ARG A 77 -10.40 -4.31 -4.48
N SER A 78 -10.10 -3.85 -5.68
CA SER A 78 -8.95 -2.99 -5.92
C SER A 78 -9.15 -1.64 -5.25
N THR A 79 -8.03 -1.00 -4.87
CA THR A 79 -8.04 0.35 -4.34
C THR A 79 -8.47 1.33 -5.43
N SER A 80 -9.28 2.31 -5.07
CA SER A 80 -9.92 3.23 -6.00
C SER A 80 -9.89 4.66 -5.51
N VAL A 81 -10.28 5.60 -6.37
CA VAL A 81 -10.49 7.00 -5.99
C VAL A 81 -11.41 7.06 -4.78
N GLY A 82 -11.03 7.85 -3.78
CA GLY A 82 -11.72 7.95 -2.51
C GLY A 82 -11.11 7.11 -1.40
N ASP A 83 -10.32 6.11 -1.75
CA ASP A 83 -9.56 5.35 -0.75
C ASP A 83 -8.35 6.16 -0.29
N LYS A 84 -7.75 5.75 0.82
CA LYS A 84 -6.70 6.53 1.46
C LYS A 84 -5.45 5.68 1.68
N VAL A 85 -4.29 6.37 1.75
CA VAL A 85 -3.01 5.77 2.09
C VAL A 85 -2.40 6.57 3.23
N LEU A 86 -1.97 5.88 4.26
CA LEU A 86 -1.28 6.48 5.40
C LEU A 86 0.23 6.26 5.23
N VAL A 87 0.96 7.36 5.06
CA VAL A 87 2.42 7.37 4.95
C VAL A 87 2.97 8.06 6.20
N GLY A 88 3.60 7.29 7.09
CA GLY A 88 4.02 7.83 8.38
C GLY A 88 2.81 8.38 9.14
N ASN A 89 2.81 9.67 9.42
CA ASN A 89 1.72 10.34 10.11
C ASN A 89 0.80 11.14 9.17
N THR A 90 1.03 11.06 7.86
CA THR A 90 0.27 11.81 6.87
C THR A 90 -0.69 10.91 6.12
N LYS A 91 -1.96 11.29 6.10
CA LYS A 91 -3.01 10.56 5.39
C LYS A 91 -3.30 11.26 4.06
N TYR A 92 -3.27 10.50 2.98
CA TYR A 92 -3.56 10.99 1.64
C TYR A 92 -4.83 10.32 1.11
N VAL A 93 -5.69 11.10 0.47
CA VAL A 93 -6.85 10.55 -0.26
C VAL A 93 -6.53 10.50 -1.75
N CYS A 94 -6.89 9.41 -2.40
CA CYS A 94 -6.77 9.27 -3.83
C CYS A 94 -7.86 10.10 -4.52
N SER A 95 -7.46 11.03 -5.37
CA SER A 95 -8.36 11.84 -6.17
C SER A 95 -8.16 11.54 -7.65
N PRO A 96 -9.07 11.97 -8.55
CA PRO A 96 -8.87 11.80 -9.99
C PRO A 96 -7.61 12.50 -10.52
N TYR A 97 -7.07 13.44 -9.77
CA TYR A 97 -5.92 14.25 -10.19
C TYR A 97 -4.65 13.96 -9.41
N GLY A 98 -4.68 13.00 -8.50
CA GLY A 98 -3.53 12.64 -7.70
C GLY A 98 -3.88 12.48 -6.22
N TRP A 99 -2.93 12.82 -5.35
CA TRP A 99 -3.07 12.61 -3.91
C TRP A 99 -3.23 13.94 -3.18
N GLU A 100 -4.19 13.98 -2.29
CA GLU A 100 -4.46 15.16 -1.46
C GLU A 100 -4.32 14.78 0.01
N ILE A 101 -3.73 15.68 0.80
CA ILE A 101 -3.61 15.48 2.25
C ILE A 101 -4.98 15.71 2.90
N VAL A 102 -5.34 14.82 3.80
CA VAL A 102 -6.62 14.88 4.51
C VAL A 102 -6.43 15.26 5.97
#